data_227828b00d51178934ed172cdabb7eff
#
_entry.id   227828b00d51178934ed172cdabb7eff
#
_cell.length_a   1.000
_cell.length_b   1.000
_cell.length_c   1.000
_cell.angle_alpha   90.00
_cell.angle_beta   90.00
_cell.angle_gamma   90.00
#
_symmetry.space_group_name_H-M   'P 1'
#
loop_
_entity.id
_entity.type
_entity.pdbx_description
1 polymer ?
#
loop_
_entity_poly.entity_id
_entity_poly.type
_entity_poly.pdbx_seq_one_letter_code
_entity_poly.pdbx_strand_id
1 'polypeptide(L)'
;MIEIAICLAVIGFALAAIIGVLPLGMNVQRENREETVVNQDQSIFLNAIRNGELGIDDLTNSVVAITNIWAVYQDRYPQGLPVRKGPLHVSAYTYIDSRLDGTPLPNYVPMTNGFGIIGLLSTPKYVPFTNGNSLYFRSNYIVANVRSISGDASEKFPQTNAAMRDLAFSYRLISELVPYAGFDRSWTNYTDAIISGNTNEITTRSNYWMVAKNLQNNLYDLRLIFRFPLLPNGKIGNGRLVFRTTASGHLSQTNAPGFANFSQNAPYQLYFFEPRTYVKAL
;
A
#
# COMPACT_ATOMS: atom_id res chain seq x y z
N MET A 1 -20.98 42.66 49.45
CA MET A 1 -21.18 42.88 47.99
C MET A 1 -19.87 42.71 47.20
N ILE A 2 -18.73 43.18 47.65
CA ILE A 2 -17.41 43.00 46.99
C ILE A 2 -17.02 41.52 46.89
N GLU A 3 -17.27 40.73 47.93
CA GLU A 3 -16.96 39.29 47.93
C GLU A 3 -17.71 38.53 46.86
N ILE A 4 -19.03 38.82 46.66
CA ILE A 4 -19.84 38.16 45.61
C ILE A 4 -19.32 38.56 44.22
N ALA A 5 -18.92 39.82 44.04
CA ALA A 5 -18.37 40.28 42.77
C ALA A 5 -17.02 39.59 42.43
N ILE A 6 -16.16 39.40 43.42
CA ILE A 6 -14.88 38.67 43.26
C ILE A 6 -15.15 37.18 42.93
N CYS A 7 -16.08 36.54 43.65
CA CYS A 7 -16.45 35.14 43.38
C CYS A 7 -16.99 34.97 41.93
N LEU A 8 -17.87 35.84 41.49
CA LEU A 8 -18.40 35.81 40.13
C LEU A 8 -17.33 36.06 39.06
N ALA A 9 -16.39 36.98 39.35
CA ALA A 9 -15.28 37.21 38.42
C ALA A 9 -14.36 36.02 38.32
N VAL A 10 -14.02 35.35 39.42
CA VAL A 10 -13.22 34.11 39.41
C VAL A 10 -13.93 32.96 38.67
N ILE A 11 -15.22 32.77 38.93
CA ILE A 11 -16.03 31.76 38.24
C ILE A 11 -16.10 32.07 36.72
N GLY A 12 -16.35 33.32 36.37
CA GLY A 12 -16.40 33.73 34.96
C GLY A 12 -15.06 33.52 34.25
N PHE A 13 -13.95 33.85 34.90
CA PHE A 13 -12.61 33.61 34.36
C PHE A 13 -12.31 32.08 34.19
N ALA A 14 -12.66 31.31 35.24
CA ALA A 14 -12.48 29.84 35.17
C ALA A 14 -13.30 29.21 34.05
N LEU A 15 -14.57 29.60 33.88
CA LEU A 15 -15.42 29.10 32.78
C LEU A 15 -14.86 29.51 31.41
N ALA A 16 -14.41 30.73 31.24
CA ALA A 16 -13.80 31.17 29.99
C ALA A 16 -12.53 30.38 29.66
N ALA A 17 -11.70 30.10 30.67
CA ALA A 17 -10.51 29.26 30.49
C ALA A 17 -10.87 27.82 30.10
N ILE A 18 -11.85 27.20 30.74
CA ILE A 18 -12.32 25.84 30.42
C ILE A 18 -12.86 25.79 28.99
N ILE A 19 -13.73 26.70 28.59
CA ILE A 19 -14.30 26.76 27.24
C ILE A 19 -13.21 26.95 26.18
N GLY A 20 -12.15 27.71 26.49
CA GLY A 20 -11.02 27.91 25.59
C GLY A 20 -10.13 26.66 25.42
N VAL A 21 -9.95 25.87 26.48
CA VAL A 21 -9.05 24.68 26.47
C VAL A 21 -9.76 23.38 26.08
N LEU A 22 -11.06 23.25 26.38
CA LEU A 22 -11.82 22.01 26.15
C LEU A 22 -11.77 21.53 24.69
N PRO A 23 -11.99 22.39 23.67
CA PRO A 23 -11.94 21.96 22.27
C PRO A 23 -10.56 21.46 21.86
N LEU A 24 -9.47 22.06 22.37
CA LEU A 24 -8.10 21.62 22.11
C LEU A 24 -7.86 20.23 22.72
N GLY A 25 -8.31 20.01 23.95
CA GLY A 25 -8.18 18.72 24.62
C GLY A 25 -8.94 17.60 23.88
N MET A 26 -10.14 17.88 23.40
CA MET A 26 -10.94 16.93 22.63
C MET A 26 -10.29 16.57 21.28
N ASN A 27 -9.70 17.54 20.59
CA ASN A 27 -8.99 17.29 19.33
C ASN A 27 -7.76 16.41 19.55
N VAL A 28 -6.97 16.66 20.59
CA VAL A 28 -5.80 15.84 20.95
C VAL A 28 -6.21 14.40 21.30
N GLN A 29 -7.28 14.24 22.06
CA GLN A 29 -7.79 12.89 22.40
C GLN A 29 -8.24 12.14 21.15
N ARG A 30 -8.92 12.81 20.23
CA ARG A 30 -9.32 12.22 18.97
C ARG A 30 -8.12 11.81 18.12
N GLU A 31 -7.13 12.67 17.96
CA GLU A 31 -5.90 12.39 17.21
C GLU A 31 -5.16 11.19 17.82
N ASN A 32 -4.98 11.16 19.14
CA ASN A 32 -4.34 10.04 19.84
C ASN A 32 -5.08 8.70 19.62
N ARG A 33 -6.43 8.75 19.64
CA ARG A 33 -7.25 7.57 19.36
C ARG A 33 -7.06 7.10 17.91
N GLU A 34 -7.12 8.02 16.95
CA GLU A 34 -6.94 7.72 15.53
C GLU A 34 -5.55 7.10 15.28
N GLU A 35 -4.49 7.64 15.87
CA GLU A 35 -3.14 7.10 15.79
C GLU A 35 -3.02 5.72 16.45
N THR A 36 -3.67 5.50 17.59
CA THR A 36 -3.66 4.21 18.30
C THR A 36 -4.30 3.12 17.44
N VAL A 37 -5.45 3.40 16.84
CA VAL A 37 -6.14 2.47 15.94
C VAL A 37 -5.28 2.14 14.73
N VAL A 38 -4.68 3.15 14.08
CA VAL A 38 -3.79 2.93 12.94
C VAL A 38 -2.56 2.12 13.31
N ASN A 39 -1.98 2.35 14.51
CA ASN A 39 -0.84 1.57 15.02
C ASN A 39 -1.19 0.09 15.26
N GLN A 40 -2.42 -0.23 15.65
CA GLN A 40 -2.90 -1.60 15.79
C GLN A 40 -3.15 -2.24 14.43
N ASP A 41 -3.88 -1.57 13.56
CA ASP A 41 -4.24 -2.06 12.23
C ASP A 41 -3.01 -2.30 11.35
N GLN A 42 -1.96 -1.45 11.47
CA GLN A 42 -0.74 -1.62 10.69
C GLN A 42 -0.07 -2.97 10.92
N SER A 43 -0.12 -3.50 12.15
CA SER A 43 0.49 -4.78 12.49
C SER A 43 -0.20 -5.94 11.75
N ILE A 44 -1.53 -5.85 11.57
CA ILE A 44 -2.33 -6.83 10.84
C ILE A 44 -1.91 -6.84 9.37
N PHE A 45 -1.89 -5.67 8.71
CA PHE A 45 -1.50 -5.57 7.31
C PHE A 45 -0.05 -5.98 7.06
N LEU A 46 0.89 -5.54 7.92
CA LEU A 46 2.30 -5.91 7.78
C LEU A 46 2.51 -7.42 7.89
N ASN A 47 1.88 -8.06 8.89
CA ASN A 47 1.99 -9.49 9.08
C ASN A 47 1.32 -10.26 7.95
N ALA A 48 0.13 -9.85 7.52
CA ALA A 48 -0.59 -10.47 6.43
C ALA A 48 0.21 -10.44 5.12
N ILE A 49 0.78 -9.30 4.76
CA ILE A 49 1.60 -9.15 3.55
C ILE A 49 2.89 -9.97 3.67
N ARG A 50 3.63 -9.86 4.78
CA ARG A 50 4.92 -10.55 4.97
C ARG A 50 4.80 -12.07 4.98
N ASN A 51 3.71 -12.59 5.53
CA ASN A 51 3.48 -14.03 5.63
C ASN A 51 2.74 -14.61 4.42
N GLY A 52 2.28 -13.76 3.48
CA GLY A 52 1.48 -14.20 2.34
C GLY A 52 0.19 -14.87 2.80
N GLU A 53 -0.45 -14.35 3.85
CA GLU A 53 -1.63 -14.97 4.45
C GLU A 53 -2.81 -14.99 3.46
N LEU A 54 -3.22 -16.18 3.07
CA LEU A 54 -4.23 -16.40 2.04
C LEU A 54 -5.67 -16.46 2.59
N GLY A 55 -5.85 -16.60 3.89
CA GLY A 55 -7.15 -16.91 4.53
C GLY A 55 -7.75 -15.80 5.38
N ILE A 56 -7.33 -14.55 5.21
CA ILE A 56 -7.88 -13.42 6.00
C ILE A 56 -9.12 -12.86 5.30
N ASP A 57 -10.19 -13.62 5.29
CA ASP A 57 -11.45 -13.16 4.68
C ASP A 57 -12.11 -12.02 5.45
N ASP A 58 -11.80 -11.86 6.75
CA ASP A 58 -12.29 -10.75 7.56
C ASP A 58 -11.81 -9.36 7.06
N LEU A 59 -10.70 -9.30 6.33
CA LEU A 59 -10.26 -8.05 5.68
C LEU A 59 -11.28 -7.53 4.67
N THR A 60 -12.10 -8.39 4.12
CA THR A 60 -13.18 -8.01 3.19
C THR A 60 -14.19 -7.07 3.85
N ASN A 61 -14.35 -7.18 5.15
CA ASN A 61 -15.26 -6.36 5.93
C ASN A 61 -14.72 -4.94 6.15
N SER A 62 -13.41 -4.79 6.16
CA SER A 62 -12.73 -3.53 6.47
C SER A 62 -12.21 -2.81 5.23
N VAL A 63 -11.68 -3.52 4.25
CA VAL A 63 -11.16 -2.93 3.01
C VAL A 63 -12.30 -2.69 2.03
N VAL A 64 -12.65 -1.42 1.82
CA VAL A 64 -13.81 -1.02 0.99
C VAL A 64 -13.46 -1.02 -0.49
N ALA A 65 -12.29 -0.51 -0.84
CA ALA A 65 -11.83 -0.40 -2.22
C ALA A 65 -10.32 -0.38 -2.28
N ILE A 66 -9.75 -0.98 -3.32
CA ILE A 66 -8.34 -0.86 -3.68
C ILE A 66 -8.26 -0.28 -5.09
N THR A 67 -7.37 0.68 -5.29
CA THR A 67 -7.11 1.28 -6.60
C THR A 67 -5.64 1.10 -6.93
N ASN A 68 -5.34 0.52 -8.09
CA ASN A 68 -4.00 0.50 -8.66
C ASN A 68 -3.91 1.56 -9.77
N ILE A 69 -3.04 2.53 -9.57
CA ILE A 69 -2.69 3.51 -10.60
C ILE A 69 -1.35 3.07 -11.18
N TRP A 70 -1.31 2.76 -12.48
CA TRP A 70 -0.11 2.22 -13.08
C TRP A 70 0.23 2.86 -14.42
N ALA A 71 1.52 2.85 -14.75
CA ALA A 71 2.03 3.33 -16.03
C ALA A 71 3.20 2.46 -16.49
N VAL A 72 3.38 2.38 -17.79
CA VAL A 72 4.48 1.65 -18.42
C VAL A 72 5.61 2.62 -18.73
N TYR A 73 6.82 2.20 -18.41
CA TYR A 73 8.06 2.93 -18.73
C TYR A 73 8.98 2.03 -19.54
N GLN A 74 9.64 2.59 -20.54
CA GLN A 74 10.74 1.94 -21.23
C GLN A 74 12.04 2.30 -20.54
N ASP A 75 12.83 1.29 -20.19
CA ASP A 75 14.20 1.51 -19.71
C ASP A 75 15.09 1.88 -20.90
N ARG A 76 15.78 2.98 -20.79
CA ARG A 76 16.71 3.49 -21.80
C ARG A 76 18.17 3.44 -21.36
N TYR A 77 18.44 2.72 -20.29
CA TYR A 77 19.85 2.62 -19.85
C TYR A 77 20.70 1.89 -20.91
N PRO A 78 21.93 2.35 -21.18
CA PRO A 78 22.64 3.48 -20.53
C PRO A 78 22.36 4.86 -21.15
N GLN A 79 21.50 4.98 -22.15
CA GLN A 79 21.29 6.21 -22.93
C GLN A 79 20.48 7.29 -22.20
N GLY A 80 19.89 7.02 -21.04
CA GLY A 80 19.14 8.03 -20.31
C GLY A 80 18.17 7.51 -19.25
N LEU A 81 17.33 8.41 -18.74
CA LEU A 81 16.29 8.09 -17.77
C LEU A 81 15.14 7.31 -18.42
N PRO A 82 14.43 6.49 -17.65
CA PRO A 82 13.23 5.80 -18.13
C PRO A 82 12.19 6.77 -18.68
N VAL A 83 11.58 6.40 -19.80
CA VAL A 83 10.57 7.22 -20.46
C VAL A 83 9.22 6.54 -20.39
N ARG A 84 8.21 7.29 -19.92
CA ARG A 84 6.83 6.78 -19.85
C ARG A 84 6.32 6.53 -21.28
N LYS A 85 5.71 5.35 -21.44
CA LYS A 85 5.05 4.92 -22.68
C LYS A 85 3.55 4.75 -22.44
N GLY A 86 2.77 5.59 -23.09
CA GLY A 86 1.31 5.56 -22.97
C GLY A 86 0.73 6.36 -21.80
N PRO A 87 -0.59 6.30 -21.62
CA PRO A 87 -1.32 7.02 -20.58
C PRO A 87 -1.11 6.40 -19.19
N LEU A 88 -1.59 7.12 -18.18
CA LEU A 88 -1.82 6.56 -16.84
C LEU A 88 -3.08 5.68 -16.87
N HIS A 89 -3.01 4.50 -16.31
CA HIS A 89 -4.11 3.58 -16.18
C HIS A 89 -4.57 3.52 -14.73
N VAL A 90 -5.87 3.35 -14.52
CA VAL A 90 -6.47 3.19 -13.20
C VAL A 90 -7.31 1.92 -13.22
N SER A 91 -7.02 1.01 -12.31
CA SER A 91 -7.82 -0.20 -12.08
C SER A 91 -8.41 -0.13 -10.68
N ALA A 92 -9.72 -0.33 -10.56
CA ALA A 92 -10.43 -0.28 -9.29
C ALA A 92 -10.95 -1.67 -8.91
N TYR A 93 -10.86 -2.01 -7.62
CA TYR A 93 -11.32 -3.24 -7.01
C TYR A 93 -12.21 -2.85 -5.82
N THR A 94 -13.43 -3.36 -5.76
CA THR A 94 -14.39 -2.97 -4.72
C THR A 94 -15.46 -4.04 -4.55
N TYR A 95 -16.17 -4.03 -3.42
CA TYR A 95 -17.39 -4.84 -3.21
C TYR A 95 -18.62 -4.25 -3.89
N ILE A 96 -18.60 -2.95 -4.16
CA ILE A 96 -19.71 -2.21 -4.75
C ILE A 96 -19.50 -2.22 -6.25
N ASP A 97 -20.43 -2.80 -6.99
CA ASP A 97 -20.41 -2.91 -8.45
C ASP A 97 -20.90 -1.65 -9.17
N SER A 98 -21.51 -0.74 -8.41
CA SER A 98 -22.04 0.53 -8.91
C SER A 98 -21.74 1.68 -7.95
N ARG A 99 -21.77 2.91 -8.47
CA ARG A 99 -21.75 4.12 -7.65
C ARG A 99 -23.08 4.27 -6.90
N LEU A 100 -23.11 5.17 -5.90
CA LEU A 100 -24.33 5.49 -5.15
C LEU A 100 -25.50 5.95 -6.05
N ASP A 101 -25.20 6.47 -7.24
CA ASP A 101 -26.17 6.87 -8.26
C ASP A 101 -26.62 5.72 -9.18
N GLY A 102 -26.15 4.49 -8.92
CA GLY A 102 -26.48 3.31 -9.71
C GLY A 102 -25.66 3.14 -11.01
N THR A 103 -24.74 4.08 -11.31
CA THR A 103 -23.89 3.95 -12.52
C THR A 103 -22.80 2.91 -12.30
N PRO A 104 -22.55 2.01 -13.28
CA PRO A 104 -21.46 1.03 -13.19
C PRO A 104 -20.10 1.73 -13.06
N LEU A 105 -19.22 1.17 -12.23
CA LEU A 105 -17.83 1.64 -12.12
C LEU A 105 -17.05 1.19 -13.36
N PRO A 106 -16.38 2.09 -14.08
CA PRO A 106 -15.55 1.70 -15.21
C PRO A 106 -14.32 0.91 -14.73
N ASN A 107 -13.97 -0.15 -15.46
CA ASN A 107 -12.80 -1.01 -15.18
C ASN A 107 -12.78 -1.59 -13.76
N TYR A 108 -13.93 -1.99 -13.29
CA TYR A 108 -14.16 -2.54 -11.97
C TYR A 108 -13.96 -4.05 -11.93
N VAL A 109 -13.32 -4.51 -10.87
CA VAL A 109 -13.15 -5.94 -10.55
C VAL A 109 -13.69 -6.19 -9.15
N PRO A 110 -14.62 -7.16 -8.97
CA PRO A 110 -15.13 -7.45 -7.64
C PRO A 110 -14.03 -8.04 -6.74
N MET A 111 -13.91 -7.48 -5.55
CA MET A 111 -13.10 -8.05 -4.47
C MET A 111 -13.96 -9.04 -3.69
N THR A 112 -13.72 -10.33 -3.86
CA THR A 112 -14.60 -11.36 -3.30
C THR A 112 -14.03 -12.05 -2.06
N ASN A 113 -12.73 -11.87 -1.77
CA ASN A 113 -12.06 -12.57 -0.66
C ASN A 113 -10.80 -11.84 -0.18
N GLY A 114 -10.33 -12.19 1.01
CA GLY A 114 -9.10 -11.65 1.59
C GLY A 114 -7.84 -11.97 0.78
N PHE A 115 -7.83 -13.08 0.06
CA PHE A 115 -6.78 -13.44 -0.89
C PHE A 115 -6.53 -12.34 -1.93
N GLY A 116 -7.58 -11.81 -2.56
CA GLY A 116 -7.46 -10.71 -3.51
C GLY A 116 -6.91 -9.44 -2.88
N ILE A 117 -7.32 -9.13 -1.65
CA ILE A 117 -6.84 -7.95 -0.90
C ILE A 117 -5.34 -8.03 -0.66
N ILE A 118 -4.86 -9.14 -0.07
CA ILE A 118 -3.44 -9.31 0.24
C ILE A 118 -2.61 -9.35 -1.03
N GLY A 119 -3.07 -10.06 -2.06
CA GLY A 119 -2.38 -10.13 -3.34
C GLY A 119 -2.24 -8.78 -4.05
N LEU A 120 -3.23 -7.89 -3.92
CA LEU A 120 -3.16 -6.53 -4.46
C LEU A 120 -2.23 -5.64 -3.61
N LEU A 121 -2.32 -5.71 -2.28
CA LEU A 121 -1.45 -4.93 -1.38
C LEU A 121 0.02 -5.35 -1.47
N SER A 122 0.29 -6.59 -1.87
CA SER A 122 1.63 -7.13 -2.10
C SER A 122 2.17 -6.84 -3.51
N THR A 123 1.46 -6.05 -4.33
CA THR A 123 1.91 -5.72 -5.68
C THR A 123 3.20 -4.91 -5.67
N PRO A 124 4.27 -5.37 -6.35
CA PRO A 124 5.52 -4.63 -6.43
C PRO A 124 5.35 -3.28 -7.12
N LYS A 125 6.03 -2.27 -6.60
CA LYS A 125 6.04 -0.92 -7.20
C LYS A 125 6.55 -0.95 -8.65
N TYR A 126 7.53 -1.81 -8.91
CA TYR A 126 8.11 -1.95 -10.25
C TYR A 126 8.07 -3.42 -10.67
N VAL A 127 7.41 -3.69 -11.79
CA VAL A 127 7.32 -5.02 -12.40
C VAL A 127 8.00 -4.97 -13.75
N PRO A 128 9.20 -5.56 -13.89
CA PRO A 128 9.90 -5.60 -15.18
C PRO A 128 9.25 -6.59 -16.15
N PHE A 129 9.28 -6.26 -17.42
CA PHE A 129 8.90 -7.15 -18.52
C PHE A 129 9.65 -6.77 -19.79
N THR A 130 9.79 -7.73 -20.71
CA THR A 130 10.42 -7.52 -22.00
C THR A 130 9.37 -7.42 -23.11
N ASN A 131 9.56 -6.51 -24.06
CA ASN A 131 8.77 -6.42 -25.28
C ASN A 131 9.72 -6.27 -26.47
N GLY A 132 9.85 -7.31 -27.26
CA GLY A 132 10.93 -7.43 -28.24
C GLY A 132 12.31 -7.39 -27.54
N ASN A 133 13.23 -6.59 -28.05
CA ASN A 133 14.58 -6.45 -27.52
C ASN A 133 14.70 -5.32 -26.45
N SER A 134 13.59 -4.72 -26.05
CA SER A 134 13.61 -3.63 -25.08
C SER A 134 13.08 -4.04 -23.74
N LEU A 135 13.72 -3.54 -22.69
CA LEU A 135 13.28 -3.71 -21.30
C LEU A 135 12.27 -2.61 -20.96
N TYR A 136 11.15 -3.03 -20.44
CA TYR A 136 10.09 -2.17 -19.90
C TYR A 136 9.86 -2.50 -18.44
N PHE A 137 9.27 -1.57 -17.71
CA PHE A 137 8.70 -1.86 -16.40
C PHE A 137 7.36 -1.15 -16.22
N ARG A 138 6.49 -1.81 -15.49
CA ARG A 138 5.24 -1.23 -15.02
C ARG A 138 5.47 -0.66 -13.63
N SER A 139 5.19 0.63 -13.44
CA SER A 139 5.16 1.27 -12.12
C SER A 139 3.75 1.21 -11.59
N ASN A 140 3.55 0.65 -10.40
CA ASN A 140 2.27 0.52 -9.71
C ASN A 140 2.22 1.45 -8.50
N TYR A 141 1.04 2.01 -8.22
CA TYR A 141 0.74 2.79 -7.04
C TYR A 141 -0.57 2.28 -6.43
N ILE A 142 -0.46 1.52 -5.35
CA ILE A 142 -1.58 0.84 -4.72
C ILE A 142 -2.14 1.68 -3.59
N VAL A 143 -3.43 1.97 -3.67
CA VAL A 143 -4.16 2.77 -2.68
C VAL A 143 -5.40 2.01 -2.25
N ALA A 144 -5.54 1.75 -0.95
CA ALA A 144 -6.72 1.13 -0.36
C ALA A 144 -7.47 2.12 0.53
N ASN A 145 -8.80 2.12 0.46
CA ASN A 145 -9.66 2.80 1.44
C ASN A 145 -10.11 1.74 2.45
N VAL A 146 -9.80 1.97 3.70
CA VAL A 146 -9.97 0.98 4.77
C VAL A 146 -10.78 1.59 5.91
N ARG A 147 -11.73 0.83 6.46
CA ARG A 147 -12.34 1.08 7.77
C ARG A 147 -11.48 0.42 8.83
N SER A 148 -11.42 1.01 10.00
CA SER A 148 -10.61 0.46 11.10
C SER A 148 -11.01 -0.99 11.41
N ILE A 149 -9.98 -1.81 11.63
CA ILE A 149 -10.13 -3.21 12.04
C ILE A 149 -10.17 -3.29 13.56
N SER A 150 -9.32 -2.50 14.21
CA SER A 150 -9.09 -2.51 15.66
C SER A 150 -9.94 -1.48 16.44
N GLY A 151 -10.84 -0.76 15.75
CA GLY A 151 -11.71 0.25 16.37
C GLY A 151 -12.71 -0.33 17.40
N ASP A 152 -13.49 0.57 18.01
CA ASP A 152 -14.54 0.18 18.96
C ASP A 152 -15.56 -0.78 18.33
N ALA A 153 -16.27 -1.53 19.17
CA ALA A 153 -17.27 -2.50 18.70
C ALA A 153 -18.37 -1.88 17.83
N SER A 154 -18.68 -0.59 18.03
CA SER A 154 -19.61 0.19 17.19
C SER A 154 -19.07 0.46 15.78
N GLU A 155 -17.76 0.39 15.59
CA GLU A 155 -17.09 0.63 14.31
C GLU A 155 -16.77 -0.67 13.57
N LYS A 156 -16.92 -1.83 14.25
CA LYS A 156 -16.63 -3.16 13.67
C LYS A 156 -17.78 -3.64 12.79
N PHE A 157 -17.42 -4.35 11.74
CA PHE A 157 -18.37 -5.04 10.87
C PHE A 157 -18.91 -6.32 11.55
N PRO A 158 -20.14 -6.79 11.25
CA PRO A 158 -21.06 -6.24 10.25
C PRO A 158 -21.98 -5.14 10.83
N GLN A 159 -21.81 -3.92 10.38
CA GLN A 159 -22.79 -2.87 10.66
C GLN A 159 -23.94 -2.96 9.66
N THR A 160 -25.10 -3.37 10.12
CA THR A 160 -26.32 -3.44 9.29
C THR A 160 -26.88 -2.05 8.96
N ASN A 161 -26.56 -1.05 9.78
CA ASN A 161 -27.00 0.33 9.58
C ASN A 161 -25.97 1.11 8.77
N ALA A 162 -26.35 1.56 7.56
CA ALA A 162 -25.49 2.32 6.65
C ALA A 162 -24.96 3.62 7.30
N ALA A 163 -25.76 4.33 8.09
CA ALA A 163 -25.35 5.56 8.75
C ALA A 163 -24.23 5.32 9.80
N MET A 164 -24.31 4.23 10.55
CA MET A 164 -23.25 3.87 11.49
C MET A 164 -21.98 3.43 10.77
N ARG A 165 -22.10 2.76 9.63
CA ARG A 165 -20.99 2.35 8.79
C ARG A 165 -20.22 3.53 8.21
N ASP A 166 -20.92 4.62 7.90
CA ASP A 166 -20.31 5.85 7.37
C ASP A 166 -19.64 6.71 8.46
N LEU A 167 -20.01 6.49 9.73
CA LEU A 167 -19.40 7.13 10.89
C LEU A 167 -18.14 6.40 11.40
N ALA A 168 -17.90 5.16 10.96
CA ALA A 168 -16.72 4.40 11.37
C ALA A 168 -15.43 5.10 10.95
N PHE A 169 -14.43 5.09 11.84
CA PHE A 169 -13.13 5.64 11.53
C PHE A 169 -12.53 4.94 10.31
N SER A 170 -12.16 5.72 9.33
CA SER A 170 -11.63 5.23 8.06
C SER A 170 -10.33 5.95 7.72
N TYR A 171 -9.47 5.25 7.02
CA TYR A 171 -8.18 5.78 6.56
C TYR A 171 -7.84 5.30 5.16
N ARG A 172 -6.89 5.98 4.54
CA ARG A 172 -6.31 5.57 3.27
C ARG A 172 -4.97 4.91 3.52
N LEU A 173 -4.83 3.69 3.06
CA LEU A 173 -3.60 2.90 3.10
C LEU A 173 -2.95 2.92 1.71
N ILE A 174 -1.68 3.29 1.65
CA ILE A 174 -0.84 3.19 0.45
C ILE A 174 0.19 2.11 0.72
N SER A 175 0.24 1.09 -0.13
CA SER A 175 1.24 0.03 -0.06
C SER A 175 2.29 0.23 -1.13
N GLU A 176 3.55 0.30 -0.71
CA GLU A 176 4.72 0.35 -1.60
C GLU A 176 5.64 -0.81 -1.28
N LEU A 177 5.81 -1.71 -2.24
CA LEU A 177 6.71 -2.84 -2.16
C LEU A 177 7.82 -2.67 -3.19
N VAL A 178 9.06 -2.46 -2.73
CA VAL A 178 10.21 -2.18 -3.60
C VAL A 178 11.29 -3.24 -3.39
N PRO A 179 11.82 -3.87 -4.45
CA PRO A 179 12.97 -4.77 -4.31
C PRO A 179 14.14 -4.04 -3.65
N TYR A 180 14.80 -4.69 -2.67
CA TYR A 180 15.84 -4.06 -1.85
C TYR A 180 17.03 -3.56 -2.67
N ALA A 181 17.46 -4.35 -3.66
CA ALA A 181 18.54 -3.98 -4.56
C ALA A 181 18.13 -3.04 -5.70
N GLY A 182 16.84 -2.68 -5.79
CA GLY A 182 16.32 -1.86 -6.87
C GLY A 182 16.42 -2.53 -8.25
N PHE A 183 16.45 -1.71 -9.32
CA PHE A 183 16.79 -2.18 -10.67
C PHE A 183 18.31 -2.35 -10.76
N ASP A 184 18.76 -3.59 -10.66
CA ASP A 184 20.18 -3.88 -10.77
C ASP A 184 20.63 -3.78 -12.24
N ARG A 185 21.55 -2.84 -12.49
CA ARG A 185 22.21 -2.63 -13.78
C ARG A 185 23.61 -3.28 -13.82
N SER A 186 23.98 -4.04 -12.82
CA SER A 186 25.28 -4.69 -12.74
C SER A 186 25.49 -5.70 -13.85
N TRP A 187 24.43 -6.21 -14.45
CA TRP A 187 24.50 -7.06 -15.64
C TRP A 187 25.20 -6.39 -16.81
N THR A 188 24.89 -5.12 -17.11
CA THR A 188 25.60 -4.36 -18.17
C THR A 188 27.08 -4.23 -17.85
N ASN A 189 27.44 -3.94 -16.61
CA ASN A 189 28.82 -3.90 -16.16
C ASN A 189 29.50 -5.27 -16.26
N TYR A 190 28.75 -6.36 -16.02
CA TYR A 190 29.26 -7.73 -16.17
C TYR A 190 29.53 -8.06 -17.65
N THR A 191 28.61 -7.73 -18.54
CA THR A 191 28.80 -7.95 -19.99
C THR A 191 29.95 -7.16 -20.55
N ASP A 192 30.18 -5.91 -20.11
CA ASP A 192 31.32 -5.11 -20.50
C ASP A 192 32.65 -5.75 -20.05
N ALA A 193 32.69 -6.34 -18.87
CA ALA A 193 33.86 -7.08 -18.37
C ALA A 193 34.14 -8.33 -19.21
N ILE A 194 33.11 -9.05 -19.65
CA ILE A 194 33.27 -10.20 -20.56
C ILE A 194 33.90 -9.73 -21.88
N ILE A 195 33.48 -8.61 -22.42
CA ILE A 195 34.07 -8.05 -23.63
C ILE A 195 35.52 -7.66 -23.44
N SER A 196 35.92 -7.17 -22.27
CA SER A 196 37.30 -6.80 -21.95
C SER A 196 38.25 -7.99 -21.79
N GLY A 197 37.71 -9.22 -21.59
CA GLY A 197 38.50 -10.46 -21.42
C GLY A 197 39.29 -10.59 -20.11
N ASN A 198 39.02 -9.69 -19.13
CA ASN A 198 39.70 -9.74 -17.82
C ASN A 198 39.01 -10.72 -16.87
N THR A 199 39.58 -11.92 -16.69
CA THR A 199 38.98 -13.01 -15.92
C THR A 199 38.71 -12.65 -14.45
N ASN A 200 39.60 -11.91 -13.79
CA ASN A 200 39.41 -11.51 -12.39
C ASN A 200 38.25 -10.52 -12.25
N GLU A 201 38.17 -9.58 -13.18
CA GLU A 201 37.10 -8.59 -13.22
C GLU A 201 35.73 -9.23 -13.53
N ILE A 202 35.70 -10.18 -14.47
CA ILE A 202 34.50 -10.97 -14.80
C ILE A 202 34.01 -11.71 -13.56
N THR A 203 34.90 -12.41 -12.82
CA THR A 203 34.51 -13.16 -11.62
C THR A 203 33.96 -12.23 -10.53
N THR A 204 34.62 -11.11 -10.29
CA THR A 204 34.18 -10.14 -9.28
C THR A 204 32.82 -9.54 -9.63
N ARG A 205 32.64 -9.08 -10.85
CA ARG A 205 31.35 -8.48 -11.30
C ARG A 205 30.22 -9.50 -11.35
N SER A 206 30.50 -10.75 -11.73
CA SER A 206 29.54 -11.85 -11.69
C SER A 206 29.05 -12.13 -10.27
N ASN A 207 29.96 -12.15 -9.29
CA ASN A 207 29.59 -12.34 -7.89
C ASN A 207 28.71 -11.18 -7.37
N TYR A 208 29.06 -9.93 -7.66
CA TYR A 208 28.23 -8.78 -7.29
C TYR A 208 26.85 -8.85 -7.94
N TRP A 209 26.79 -9.20 -9.22
CA TRP A 209 25.53 -9.35 -9.92
C TRP A 209 24.65 -10.45 -9.32
N MET A 210 25.22 -11.62 -9.00
CA MET A 210 24.50 -12.72 -8.36
C MET A 210 23.94 -12.32 -6.99
N VAL A 211 24.73 -11.63 -6.17
CA VAL A 211 24.27 -11.14 -4.85
C VAL A 211 23.13 -10.14 -5.02
N ALA A 212 23.28 -9.14 -5.90
CA ALA A 212 22.25 -8.15 -6.16
C ALA A 212 20.97 -8.80 -6.70
N LYS A 213 21.10 -9.77 -7.59
CA LYS A 213 19.97 -10.51 -8.16
C LYS A 213 19.25 -11.36 -7.13
N ASN A 214 19.99 -12.03 -6.24
CA ASN A 214 19.41 -12.78 -5.13
C ASN A 214 18.64 -11.84 -4.17
N LEU A 215 19.19 -10.68 -3.86
CA LEU A 215 18.52 -9.69 -3.03
C LEU A 215 17.27 -9.13 -3.73
N GLN A 216 17.35 -8.83 -5.02
CA GLN A 216 16.22 -8.36 -5.80
C GLN A 216 15.06 -9.35 -5.84
N ASN A 217 15.36 -10.65 -5.91
CA ASN A 217 14.34 -11.69 -6.01
C ASN A 217 13.72 -12.08 -4.66
N ASN A 218 14.44 -11.86 -3.54
CA ASN A 218 14.07 -12.45 -2.25
C ASN A 218 13.95 -11.46 -1.09
N LEU A 219 14.29 -10.19 -1.31
CA LEU A 219 14.24 -9.17 -0.26
C LEU A 219 13.58 -7.89 -0.78
N TYR A 220 12.59 -7.43 -0.03
CA TYR A 220 11.80 -6.27 -0.39
C TYR A 220 11.69 -5.28 0.78
N ASP A 221 11.70 -4.00 0.46
CA ASP A 221 11.33 -2.91 1.36
C ASP A 221 9.81 -2.72 1.26
N LEU A 222 9.08 -3.08 2.31
CA LEU A 222 7.65 -2.88 2.43
C LEU A 222 7.41 -1.60 3.22
N ARG A 223 6.71 -0.67 2.59
CA ARG A 223 6.30 0.59 3.20
C ARG A 223 4.79 0.72 3.15
N LEU A 224 4.17 0.88 4.30
CA LEU A 224 2.76 1.18 4.45
C LEU A 224 2.60 2.63 4.92
N ILE A 225 1.86 3.42 4.18
CA ILE A 225 1.58 4.83 4.49
C ILE A 225 0.09 4.95 4.77
N PHE A 226 -0.23 5.33 5.99
CA PHE A 226 -1.60 5.59 6.46
C PHE A 226 -1.87 7.08 6.46
N ARG A 227 -2.97 7.48 5.85
CA ARG A 227 -3.46 8.87 5.83
C ARG A 227 -4.87 8.93 6.36
N PHE A 228 -5.10 9.73 7.40
CA PHE A 228 -6.35 9.73 8.16
C PHE A 228 -6.74 11.11 8.71
N PRO A 229 -8.00 11.29 9.13
CA PRO A 229 -9.13 10.42 8.80
C PRO A 229 -9.51 10.51 7.31
N LEU A 230 -10.09 9.43 6.77
CA LEU A 230 -10.73 9.46 5.46
C LEU A 230 -12.21 9.80 5.66
N LEU A 231 -12.61 10.93 5.14
CA LEU A 231 -14.00 11.43 5.24
C LEU A 231 -14.90 10.78 4.18
N PRO A 232 -16.22 10.70 4.40
CA PRO A 232 -17.17 10.13 3.44
C PRO A 232 -17.14 10.81 2.05
N ASN A 233 -16.78 12.09 1.99
CA ASN A 233 -16.61 12.83 0.73
C ASN A 233 -15.30 12.53 0.00
N GLY A 234 -14.51 11.55 0.47
CA GLY A 234 -13.22 11.15 -0.10
C GLY A 234 -12.03 12.07 0.25
N LYS A 235 -12.26 13.16 1.00
CA LYS A 235 -11.18 14.02 1.49
C LYS A 235 -10.42 13.31 2.62
N ILE A 236 -9.13 13.60 2.70
CA ILE A 236 -8.23 13.05 3.71
C ILE A 236 -7.83 14.15 4.67
N GLY A 237 -7.84 13.84 5.96
CA GLY A 237 -7.31 14.73 7.00
C GLY A 237 -5.79 14.83 6.98
N ASN A 238 -5.22 15.47 7.99
CA ASN A 238 -3.79 15.79 8.07
C ASN A 238 -2.96 14.65 8.68
N GLY A 239 -3.59 13.66 9.32
CA GLY A 239 -2.90 12.53 9.96
C GLY A 239 -2.13 11.70 8.94
N ARG A 240 -0.87 11.39 9.27
CA ARG A 240 0.00 10.58 8.41
C ARG A 240 0.97 9.77 9.26
N LEU A 241 0.88 8.44 9.16
CA LEU A 241 1.85 7.52 9.73
C LEU A 241 2.50 6.69 8.63
N VAL A 242 3.79 6.40 8.78
CA VAL A 242 4.56 5.62 7.82
C VAL A 242 5.26 4.49 8.56
N PHE A 243 4.96 3.27 8.16
CA PHE A 243 5.61 2.07 8.68
C PHE A 243 6.46 1.44 7.59
N ARG A 244 7.67 1.09 7.93
CA ARG A 244 8.64 0.51 7.02
C ARG A 244 9.22 -0.76 7.63
N THR A 245 9.21 -1.84 6.85
CA THR A 245 9.80 -3.11 7.25
C THR A 245 10.39 -3.82 6.04
N THR A 246 11.22 -4.80 6.27
CA THR A 246 11.68 -5.72 5.23
C THR A 246 10.77 -6.94 5.17
N ALA A 247 10.44 -7.36 3.95
CA ALA A 247 9.79 -8.62 3.67
C ALA A 247 10.77 -9.52 2.91
N SER A 248 10.93 -10.75 3.38
CA SER A 248 11.86 -11.72 2.79
C SER A 248 11.10 -12.96 2.29
N GLY A 249 11.64 -13.56 1.26
CA GLY A 249 11.07 -14.72 0.58
C GLY A 249 10.77 -14.43 -0.89
N HIS A 250 10.48 -15.50 -1.62
CA HIS A 250 10.07 -15.37 -3.01
C HIS A 250 8.70 -14.69 -3.11
N LEU A 251 8.57 -13.76 -4.04
CA LEU A 251 7.30 -13.13 -4.35
C LEU A 251 6.68 -13.86 -5.55
N SER A 252 5.75 -14.77 -5.26
CA SER A 252 5.01 -15.50 -6.28
C SER A 252 3.94 -14.63 -6.92
N GLN A 253 3.70 -14.88 -8.21
CA GLN A 253 2.71 -14.16 -9.00
C GLN A 253 1.64 -15.14 -9.47
N THR A 254 0.38 -14.78 -9.28
CA THR A 254 -0.75 -15.55 -9.78
C THR A 254 -1.77 -14.65 -10.50
N ASN A 255 -2.58 -15.23 -11.36
CA ASN A 255 -3.67 -14.49 -11.98
C ASN A 255 -4.87 -14.43 -11.01
N ALA A 256 -5.54 -13.29 -10.95
CA ALA A 256 -6.78 -13.19 -10.19
C ALA A 256 -7.83 -14.18 -10.75
N PRO A 257 -8.58 -14.89 -9.89
CA PRO A 257 -9.65 -15.78 -10.32
C PRO A 257 -10.65 -15.05 -11.24
N GLY A 258 -11.01 -15.67 -12.35
CA GLY A 258 -11.89 -15.07 -13.37
C GLY A 258 -11.19 -14.26 -14.48
N PHE A 259 -9.87 -14.06 -14.39
CA PHE A 259 -9.08 -13.29 -15.36
C PHE A 259 -8.06 -14.12 -16.14
N ALA A 260 -8.31 -15.41 -16.33
CA ALA A 260 -7.40 -16.36 -17.00
C ALA A 260 -7.00 -15.96 -18.43
N ASN A 261 -7.73 -15.08 -19.09
CA ASN A 261 -7.52 -14.69 -20.49
C ASN A 261 -6.86 -13.32 -20.68
N PHE A 262 -6.42 -12.66 -19.60
CA PHE A 262 -5.77 -11.36 -19.72
C PHE A 262 -4.28 -11.53 -20.02
N SER A 263 -3.81 -10.79 -21.02
CA SER A 263 -2.41 -10.67 -21.43
C SER A 263 -1.48 -10.42 -20.24
N GLN A 264 -0.22 -10.89 -20.33
CA GLN A 264 0.84 -10.65 -19.32
C GLN A 264 1.04 -9.18 -18.92
N ASN A 265 0.49 -8.25 -19.66
CA ASN A 265 0.49 -6.82 -19.40
C ASN A 265 -0.73 -6.33 -18.61
N ALA A 266 -1.62 -7.22 -18.17
CA ALA A 266 -2.82 -6.85 -17.47
C ALA A 266 -2.56 -6.57 -15.98
N PRO A 267 -3.23 -5.56 -15.38
CA PRO A 267 -3.03 -5.17 -13.98
C PRO A 267 -3.67 -6.14 -12.96
N TYR A 268 -4.18 -7.29 -13.40
CA TYR A 268 -4.96 -8.24 -12.60
C TYR A 268 -4.11 -9.38 -12.01
N GLN A 269 -2.82 -9.14 -11.85
CA GLN A 269 -1.91 -10.08 -11.21
C GLN A 269 -1.90 -9.84 -9.72
N LEU A 270 -1.95 -10.93 -8.96
CA LEU A 270 -1.84 -10.94 -7.52
C LEU A 270 -0.45 -11.44 -7.13
N TYR A 271 0.09 -10.90 -6.06
CA TYR A 271 1.42 -11.20 -5.59
C TYR A 271 1.37 -11.66 -4.14
N PHE A 272 2.11 -12.72 -3.81
CA PHE A 272 2.16 -13.27 -2.46
C PHE A 272 3.58 -13.59 -2.05
N PHE A 273 3.93 -13.26 -0.82
CA PHE A 273 5.18 -13.70 -0.25
C PHE A 273 5.12 -15.16 0.14
N GLU A 274 6.15 -15.89 -0.23
CA GLU A 274 6.44 -17.24 0.24
C GLU A 274 7.69 -17.16 1.15
N PRO A 275 7.52 -16.87 2.46
CA PRO A 275 8.65 -16.49 3.32
C PRO A 275 9.66 -17.60 3.56
N ARG A 276 9.34 -18.85 3.21
CA ARG A 276 10.23 -20.02 3.32
C ARG A 276 10.87 -20.42 1.98
N THR A 277 10.53 -19.74 0.90
CA THR A 277 11.00 -20.05 -0.45
C THR A 277 11.92 -18.95 -0.94
N TYR A 278 13.07 -19.32 -1.46
CA TYR A 278 14.06 -18.38 -2.00
C TYR A 278 14.47 -18.79 -3.39
N VAL A 279 14.47 -17.84 -4.32
CA VAL A 279 14.93 -18.05 -5.70
C VAL A 279 16.40 -17.70 -5.79
N LYS A 280 17.21 -18.68 -6.18
CA LYS A 280 18.63 -18.48 -6.43
C LYS A 280 18.84 -17.94 -7.84
N ALA A 281 19.66 -16.90 -8.01
CA ALA A 281 20.12 -16.49 -9.32
C ALA A 281 21.01 -17.58 -9.90
N LEU A 282 20.75 -17.99 -11.13
CA LEU A 282 21.51 -18.97 -11.90
C LEU A 282 22.60 -18.27 -12.71
#